data_caef8a5b300bd6dccbba3fa0152823eb
#
_entry.id   caef8a5b300bd6dccbba3fa0152823eb
#
_cell.length_a   1.000
_cell.length_b   1.000
_cell.length_c   1.000
_cell.angle_alpha   90.00
_cell.angle_beta   90.00
_cell.angle_gamma   90.00
#
_symmetry.space_group_name_H-M   'P 1'
#
loop_
_entity.id
_entity.type
_entity.pdbx_description
1 polymer ?
#
loop_
_entity_poly.entity_id
_entity_poly.type
_entity_poly.pdbx_seq_one_letter_code
_entity_poly.pdbx_strand_id
1 'polypeptide(L)'
;MLSPKSPAPAFSMPSTSGRTVSTKDLRGKRFVLYFYPKDDTPGCTTEACDFRDNLARLNTSKVLIFGVSKDSIASHEKFRAKYGLTFELLSDAENTVAKAYGAFGEKTLSGKPVTGVIRSTFLIDADGKVERIWSPVKVEGHVDAVLAAITGGGDASVKPASRTAAPKAAKATTAAKSSATIVPPRASTAKKPAATQLAAPKSVVAKPAAAPKRPAAKPTSPMKPTSPMKSVAKKSTTKKA
;
A
#
# COMPACT_ATOMS: atom_id res chain seq x y z
N MET A 1 17.55 14.75 6.07
CA MET A 1 16.29 14.72 5.27
C MET A 1 16.66 14.37 3.84
N LEU A 2 15.81 13.56 3.18
CA LEU A 2 15.97 13.30 1.75
C LEU A 2 15.82 14.59 0.95
N SER A 3 16.56 14.71 -0.13
CA SER A 3 16.48 15.84 -1.05
C SER A 3 16.38 15.34 -2.50
N PRO A 4 15.84 16.13 -3.41
CA PRO A 4 15.88 15.80 -4.83
C PRO A 4 17.30 15.49 -5.30
N LYS A 5 17.44 14.50 -6.19
CA LYS A 5 18.69 13.94 -6.72
C LYS A 5 19.51 13.09 -5.72
N SER A 6 19.10 12.98 -4.43
CA SER A 6 19.74 12.02 -3.51
C SER A 6 19.35 10.59 -3.83
N PRO A 7 20.21 9.58 -3.55
CA PRO A 7 19.81 8.19 -3.69
C PRO A 7 18.63 7.89 -2.76
N ALA A 8 17.63 7.19 -3.29
CA ALA A 8 16.49 6.72 -2.51
C ALA A 8 16.94 5.64 -1.52
N PRO A 9 16.50 5.67 -0.27
CA PRO A 9 16.79 4.63 0.70
C PRO A 9 16.35 3.26 0.18
N ALA A 10 17.20 2.26 0.36
CA ALA A 10 16.87 0.90 -0.02
C ALA A 10 15.77 0.34 0.88
N PHE A 11 14.85 -0.41 0.29
CA PHE A 11 13.80 -1.10 1.02
C PHE A 11 13.56 -2.51 0.49
N SER A 12 12.89 -3.32 1.30
CA SER A 12 12.38 -4.64 0.95
C SER A 12 11.15 -4.87 1.81
N MET A 13 9.96 -4.87 1.20
CA MET A 13 8.68 -4.95 1.89
C MET A 13 7.75 -5.98 1.27
N PRO A 14 6.98 -6.72 2.09
CA PRO A 14 5.94 -7.62 1.58
C PRO A 14 4.83 -6.80 0.88
N SER A 15 4.29 -7.37 -0.20
CA SER A 15 3.29 -6.77 -1.07
C SER A 15 2.02 -7.61 -1.12
N THR A 16 0.92 -6.96 -1.46
CA THR A 16 -0.38 -7.58 -1.76
C THR A 16 -0.36 -8.48 -3.01
N SER A 17 0.73 -8.53 -3.76
CA SER A 17 0.92 -9.52 -4.84
C SER A 17 1.46 -10.87 -4.33
N GLY A 18 1.62 -11.05 -3.02
CA GLY A 18 2.18 -12.25 -2.41
C GLY A 18 3.70 -12.36 -2.51
N ARG A 19 4.37 -11.35 -3.05
CA ARG A 19 5.84 -11.28 -3.17
C ARG A 19 6.41 -10.14 -2.32
N THR A 20 7.70 -10.16 -2.10
CA THR A 20 8.43 -9.03 -1.55
C THR A 20 8.88 -8.13 -2.69
N VAL A 21 8.62 -6.82 -2.56
CA VAL A 21 9.10 -5.79 -3.49
C VAL A 21 10.30 -5.09 -2.87
N SER A 22 11.39 -5.02 -3.61
CA SER A 22 12.60 -4.35 -3.15
C SER A 22 13.08 -3.29 -4.14
N THR A 23 13.89 -2.36 -3.64
CA THR A 23 14.53 -1.33 -4.48
C THR A 23 15.36 -1.94 -5.62
N LYS A 24 15.88 -3.16 -5.43
CA LYS A 24 16.65 -3.88 -6.47
C LYS A 24 15.77 -4.29 -7.65
N ASP A 25 14.53 -4.71 -7.38
CA ASP A 25 13.55 -5.15 -8.40
C ASP A 25 13.01 -3.99 -9.23
N LEU A 26 13.18 -2.77 -8.71
CA LEU A 26 12.70 -1.53 -9.32
C LEU A 26 13.78 -0.77 -10.09
N ARG A 27 15.01 -1.29 -10.16
CA ARG A 27 16.07 -0.67 -10.97
C ARG A 27 15.66 -0.61 -12.45
N GLY A 28 15.95 0.51 -13.09
CA GLY A 28 15.56 0.79 -14.46
C GLY A 28 14.09 1.17 -14.64
N LYS A 29 13.33 1.32 -13.53
CA LYS A 29 11.91 1.71 -13.57
C LYS A 29 11.69 2.97 -12.74
N ARG A 30 10.93 3.91 -13.27
CA ARG A 30 10.42 5.04 -12.48
C ARG A 30 9.26 4.56 -11.63
N PHE A 31 9.17 5.00 -10.40
CA PHE A 31 8.06 4.64 -9.54
C PHE A 31 7.70 5.73 -8.53
N VAL A 32 6.44 5.72 -8.12
CA VAL A 32 5.89 6.53 -7.04
C VAL A 32 5.77 5.66 -5.80
N LEU A 33 6.27 6.15 -4.68
CA LEU A 33 6.11 5.56 -3.37
C LEU A 33 5.35 6.56 -2.49
N TYR A 34 4.09 6.28 -2.15
CA TYR A 34 3.31 7.17 -1.29
C TYR A 34 3.05 6.52 0.07
N PHE A 35 3.37 7.26 1.13
CA PHE A 35 3.18 6.84 2.52
C PHE A 35 1.88 7.43 3.07
N TYR A 36 1.05 6.57 3.67
CA TYR A 36 -0.20 6.99 4.28
C TYR A 36 -0.40 6.36 5.65
N PRO A 37 -1.16 7.03 6.57
CA PRO A 37 -1.23 6.62 7.97
C PRO A 37 -1.91 5.27 8.22
N LYS A 38 -3.02 4.97 7.52
CA LYS A 38 -3.84 3.79 7.80
C LYS A 38 -4.84 3.49 6.68
N ASP A 39 -5.04 2.21 6.40
CA ASP A 39 -6.07 1.71 5.48
C ASP A 39 -7.48 2.18 5.90
N ASP A 40 -8.34 2.31 4.89
CA ASP A 40 -9.78 2.55 5.06
C ASP A 40 -10.13 3.77 5.92
N THR A 41 -9.26 4.80 5.93
CA THR A 41 -9.57 6.11 6.51
C THR A 41 -9.94 7.09 5.40
N PRO A 42 -10.82 8.09 5.66
CA PRO A 42 -11.38 8.95 4.61
C PRO A 42 -10.32 9.56 3.68
N GLY A 43 -9.30 10.22 4.23
CA GLY A 43 -8.26 10.86 3.41
C GLY A 43 -7.34 9.86 2.68
N CYS A 44 -7.04 8.70 3.28
CA CYS A 44 -6.23 7.67 2.62
C CYS A 44 -7.01 6.97 1.51
N THR A 45 -8.32 6.78 1.71
CA THR A 45 -9.21 6.24 0.70
C THR A 45 -9.34 7.17 -0.50
N THR A 46 -9.54 8.47 -0.26
CA THR A 46 -9.61 9.46 -1.34
C THR A 46 -8.34 9.45 -2.17
N GLU A 47 -7.16 9.51 -1.53
CA GLU A 47 -5.87 9.48 -2.22
C GLU A 47 -5.67 8.19 -3.04
N ALA A 48 -5.98 7.04 -2.46
CA ALA A 48 -5.86 5.74 -3.14
C ALA A 48 -6.81 5.65 -4.35
N CYS A 49 -8.05 6.14 -4.24
CA CYS A 49 -9.01 6.20 -5.34
C CYS A 49 -8.56 7.17 -6.43
N ASP A 50 -8.04 8.34 -6.06
CA ASP A 50 -7.51 9.30 -7.03
C ASP A 50 -6.33 8.71 -7.82
N PHE A 51 -5.44 7.96 -7.18
CA PHE A 51 -4.37 7.21 -7.88
C PHE A 51 -4.93 6.11 -8.78
N ARG A 52 -5.92 5.32 -8.31
CA ARG A 52 -6.59 4.28 -9.10
C ARG A 52 -7.20 4.89 -10.37
N ASP A 53 -7.94 5.97 -10.24
CA ASP A 53 -8.67 6.60 -11.34
C ASP A 53 -7.74 7.23 -12.37
N ASN A 54 -6.51 7.57 -11.97
CA ASN A 54 -5.46 8.08 -12.83
C ASN A 54 -4.41 7.04 -13.25
N LEU A 55 -4.59 5.76 -12.89
CA LEU A 55 -3.58 4.72 -13.13
C LEU A 55 -3.26 4.52 -14.62
N ALA A 56 -4.24 4.68 -15.52
CA ALA A 56 -4.03 4.59 -16.96
C ALA A 56 -3.01 5.65 -17.44
N ARG A 57 -3.08 6.88 -16.90
CA ARG A 57 -2.14 7.97 -17.22
C ARG A 57 -0.73 7.67 -16.67
N LEU A 58 -0.64 7.11 -15.47
CA LEU A 58 0.62 6.66 -14.86
C LEU A 58 1.27 5.54 -15.68
N ASN A 59 0.48 4.55 -16.08
CA ASN A 59 0.95 3.42 -16.90
C ASN A 59 1.44 3.85 -18.29
N THR A 60 0.78 4.82 -18.92
CA THR A 60 1.25 5.41 -20.20
C THR A 60 2.64 6.01 -20.04
N SER A 61 2.93 6.60 -18.91
CA SER A 61 4.26 7.14 -18.56
C SER A 61 5.25 6.09 -18.04
N LYS A 62 4.86 4.79 -18.03
CA LYS A 62 5.67 3.67 -17.53
C LYS A 62 6.14 3.86 -16.07
N VAL A 63 5.33 4.53 -15.25
CA VAL A 63 5.60 4.78 -13.83
C VAL A 63 4.78 3.82 -13.00
N LEU A 64 5.45 3.04 -12.17
CA LEU A 64 4.81 2.15 -11.19
C LEU A 64 4.34 2.95 -9.98
N ILE A 65 3.32 2.45 -9.27
CA ILE A 65 2.85 3.07 -8.04
C ILE A 65 2.75 2.05 -6.93
N PHE A 66 3.16 2.45 -5.74
CA PHE A 66 3.11 1.65 -4.52
C PHE A 66 2.62 2.50 -3.35
N GLY A 67 1.57 2.03 -2.68
CA GLY A 67 1.15 2.61 -1.41
C GLY A 67 1.83 1.89 -0.24
N VAL A 68 2.23 2.64 0.77
CA VAL A 68 2.95 2.10 1.94
C VAL A 68 2.26 2.54 3.21
N SER A 69 1.91 1.59 4.07
CA SER A 69 1.49 1.85 5.43
C SER A 69 2.00 0.78 6.39
N LYS A 70 1.76 0.96 7.68
CA LYS A 70 2.08 -0.04 8.71
C LYS A 70 1.09 -1.19 8.77
N ASP A 71 -0.01 -1.12 8.02
CA ASP A 71 -1.05 -2.12 8.07
C ASP A 71 -0.57 -3.47 7.51
N SER A 72 -1.20 -4.56 7.95
CA SER A 72 -0.86 -5.91 7.49
C SER A 72 -1.30 -6.16 6.05
N ILE A 73 -0.69 -7.12 5.38
CA ILE A 73 -1.08 -7.53 4.03
C ILE A 73 -2.57 -7.92 3.97
N ALA A 74 -3.10 -8.61 4.97
CA ALA A 74 -4.52 -8.95 5.04
C ALA A 74 -5.44 -7.71 5.12
N SER A 75 -4.99 -6.62 5.77
CA SER A 75 -5.69 -5.32 5.78
C SER A 75 -5.65 -4.69 4.40
N HIS A 76 -4.47 -4.63 3.79
CA HIS A 76 -4.26 -4.09 2.45
C HIS A 76 -5.09 -4.82 1.40
N GLU A 77 -5.21 -6.14 1.46
CA GLU A 77 -6.05 -6.92 0.55
C GLU A 77 -7.53 -6.56 0.67
N LYS A 78 -8.04 -6.40 1.90
CA LYS A 78 -9.41 -5.94 2.16
C LYS A 78 -9.62 -4.52 1.62
N PHE A 79 -8.67 -3.63 1.85
CA PHE A 79 -8.71 -2.26 1.37
C PHE A 79 -8.70 -2.20 -0.16
N ARG A 80 -7.81 -2.96 -0.81
CA ARG A 80 -7.77 -3.10 -2.27
C ARG A 80 -9.08 -3.63 -2.84
N ALA A 81 -9.59 -4.71 -2.27
CA ALA A 81 -10.85 -5.33 -2.74
C ALA A 81 -12.04 -4.38 -2.58
N LYS A 82 -12.14 -3.69 -1.42
CA LYS A 82 -13.23 -2.76 -1.12
C LYS A 82 -13.31 -1.58 -2.09
N TYR A 83 -12.16 -1.05 -2.50
CA TYR A 83 -12.09 0.15 -3.34
C TYR A 83 -11.61 -0.14 -4.77
N GLY A 84 -11.43 -1.39 -5.16
CA GLY A 84 -11.01 -1.77 -6.51
C GLY A 84 -9.62 -1.24 -6.88
N LEU A 85 -8.69 -1.18 -5.92
CA LEU A 85 -7.33 -0.69 -6.18
C LEU A 85 -6.56 -1.75 -6.98
N THR A 86 -6.03 -1.36 -8.14
CA THR A 86 -5.37 -2.26 -9.08
C THR A 86 -3.84 -2.23 -8.98
N PHE A 87 -3.28 -1.38 -8.15
CA PHE A 87 -1.85 -1.30 -7.84
C PHE A 87 -1.51 -2.01 -6.52
N GLU A 88 -0.22 -2.22 -6.28
CA GLU A 88 0.25 -2.95 -5.10
C GLU A 88 0.34 -2.05 -3.86
N LEU A 89 -0.02 -2.61 -2.71
CA LEU A 89 0.22 -2.01 -1.39
C LEU A 89 1.32 -2.79 -0.68
N LEU A 90 2.20 -2.07 0.01
CA LEU A 90 3.37 -2.60 0.72
C LEU A 90 3.22 -2.39 2.22
N SER A 91 3.52 -3.41 3.00
CA SER A 91 3.44 -3.37 4.46
C SER A 91 4.79 -3.01 5.08
N ASP A 92 4.85 -1.87 5.79
CA ASP A 92 6.00 -1.41 6.60
C ASP A 92 5.62 -1.43 8.09
N ALA A 93 5.40 -2.63 8.64
CA ALA A 93 4.86 -2.83 9.99
C ALA A 93 5.64 -2.08 11.07
N GLU A 94 6.96 -1.98 10.94
CA GLU A 94 7.87 -1.31 11.88
C GLU A 94 8.08 0.19 11.57
N ASN A 95 7.47 0.69 10.50
CA ASN A 95 7.72 2.04 9.96
C ASN A 95 9.22 2.30 9.67
N THR A 96 9.97 1.26 9.37
CA THR A 96 11.42 1.35 9.11
C THR A 96 11.69 2.12 7.83
N VAL A 97 10.95 1.80 6.78
CA VAL A 97 11.08 2.49 5.49
C VAL A 97 10.51 3.90 5.58
N ALA A 98 9.38 4.09 6.24
CA ALA A 98 8.81 5.43 6.48
C ALA A 98 9.80 6.34 7.22
N LYS A 99 10.52 5.84 8.23
CA LYS A 99 11.57 6.58 8.94
C LYS A 99 12.74 6.91 8.02
N ALA A 100 13.22 5.95 7.23
CA ALA A 100 14.33 6.14 6.30
C ALA A 100 14.02 7.21 5.23
N TYR A 101 12.76 7.27 4.78
CA TYR A 101 12.29 8.27 3.84
C TYR A 101 11.92 9.62 4.48
N GLY A 102 11.97 9.73 5.81
CA GLY A 102 11.56 10.95 6.53
C GLY A 102 10.04 11.17 6.53
N ALA A 103 9.28 10.12 6.22
CA ALA A 103 7.81 10.10 6.22
C ALA A 103 7.24 9.65 7.58
N PHE A 104 8.03 9.74 8.65
CA PHE A 104 7.62 9.39 10.00
C PHE A 104 8.14 10.41 11.00
N GLY A 105 7.29 10.92 11.86
CA GLY A 105 7.66 11.93 12.85
C GLY A 105 6.46 12.45 13.62
N GLU A 106 6.68 13.57 14.31
CA GLU A 106 5.62 14.27 15.02
C GLU A 106 4.71 15.01 14.03
N LYS A 107 3.41 14.91 14.25
CA LYS A 107 2.37 15.63 13.52
C LYS A 107 1.26 16.04 14.46
N THR A 108 0.55 17.10 14.14
CA THR A 108 -0.63 17.53 14.90
C THR A 108 -1.87 16.82 14.36
N LEU A 109 -2.57 16.10 15.22
CA LEU A 109 -3.88 15.51 14.91
C LEU A 109 -4.91 16.04 15.90
N SER A 110 -5.92 16.74 15.39
CA SER A 110 -6.97 17.36 16.21
C SER A 110 -6.40 18.23 17.35
N GLY A 111 -5.35 19.01 17.06
CA GLY A 111 -4.71 19.90 18.03
C GLY A 111 -3.74 19.21 19.02
N LYS A 112 -3.56 17.89 18.95
CA LYS A 112 -2.64 17.14 19.81
C LYS A 112 -1.41 16.67 19.02
N PRO A 113 -0.19 16.75 19.58
CA PRO A 113 0.99 16.17 18.97
C PRO A 113 0.92 14.65 19.05
N VAL A 114 1.12 13.98 17.92
CA VAL A 114 1.18 12.52 17.83
C VAL A 114 2.32 12.11 16.93
N THR A 115 3.02 11.06 17.28
CA THR A 115 4.06 10.48 16.43
C THR A 115 3.46 9.44 15.49
N GLY A 116 3.78 9.51 14.22
CA GLY A 116 3.26 8.56 13.24
C GLY A 116 3.68 8.87 11.81
N VAL A 117 3.13 8.10 10.87
CA VAL A 117 3.38 8.31 9.44
C VAL A 117 2.84 9.67 9.02
N ILE A 118 3.72 10.50 8.45
CA ILE A 118 3.40 11.75 7.77
C ILE A 118 3.07 11.39 6.33
N ARG A 119 1.89 11.78 5.84
CA ARG A 119 1.52 11.58 4.44
C ARG A 119 2.56 12.24 3.54
N SER A 120 3.24 11.43 2.75
CA SER A 120 4.35 11.87 1.91
C SER A 120 4.43 11.03 0.66
N THR A 121 4.79 11.65 -0.45
CA THR A 121 4.93 10.97 -1.74
C THR A 121 6.30 11.27 -2.32
N PHE A 122 6.93 10.24 -2.86
CA PHE A 122 8.25 10.31 -3.48
C PHE A 122 8.15 9.77 -4.91
N LEU A 123 8.63 10.53 -5.86
CA LEU A 123 8.86 10.07 -7.22
C LEU A 123 10.33 9.70 -7.34
N ILE A 124 10.60 8.47 -7.73
CA ILE A 124 11.95 7.92 -7.87
C ILE A 124 12.20 7.61 -9.35
N ASP A 125 13.36 8.03 -9.84
CA ASP A 125 13.77 7.80 -11.21
C ASP A 125 14.30 6.36 -11.45
N ALA A 126 14.63 6.04 -12.69
CA ALA A 126 15.13 4.74 -13.09
C ALA A 126 16.52 4.41 -12.50
N ASP A 127 17.30 5.43 -12.13
CA ASP A 127 18.61 5.29 -11.48
C ASP A 127 18.48 5.03 -9.97
N GLY A 128 17.26 5.10 -9.42
CA GLY A 128 16.99 4.95 -7.99
C GLY A 128 17.29 6.21 -7.21
N LYS A 129 17.22 7.40 -7.84
CA LYS A 129 17.34 8.69 -7.17
C LYS A 129 15.97 9.31 -6.96
N VAL A 130 15.84 10.10 -5.92
CA VAL A 130 14.64 10.87 -5.64
C VAL A 130 14.53 12.00 -6.66
N GLU A 131 13.51 11.95 -7.51
CA GLU A 131 13.24 12.98 -8.51
C GLU A 131 12.45 14.14 -7.87
N ARG A 132 11.42 13.82 -7.10
CA ARG A 132 10.57 14.81 -6.42
C ARG A 132 10.03 14.28 -5.09
N ILE A 133 9.78 15.21 -4.18
CA ILE A 133 9.23 14.94 -2.83
C ILE A 133 8.04 15.85 -2.59
N TRP A 134 6.95 15.27 -2.08
CA TRP A 134 5.81 15.98 -1.51
C TRP A 134 5.66 15.54 -0.05
N SER A 135 5.89 16.44 0.90
CA SER A 135 5.78 16.16 2.33
C SER A 135 5.66 17.47 3.12
N PRO A 136 4.62 17.64 3.98
CA PRO A 136 3.43 16.80 4.06
C PRO A 136 2.49 16.98 2.86
N VAL A 137 1.77 15.91 2.51
CA VAL A 137 0.80 15.92 1.40
C VAL A 137 -0.58 16.36 1.88
N LYS A 138 -1.20 17.28 1.14
CA LYS A 138 -2.65 17.52 1.15
C LYS A 138 -3.26 16.67 0.03
N VAL A 139 -4.32 15.91 0.34
CA VAL A 139 -4.88 14.93 -0.61
C VAL A 139 -5.46 15.61 -1.85
N GLU A 140 -6.09 16.77 -1.66
CA GLU A 140 -6.78 17.51 -2.71
C GLU A 140 -5.80 17.97 -3.80
N GLY A 141 -6.00 17.52 -5.05
CA GLY A 141 -5.16 17.87 -6.20
C GLY A 141 -3.76 17.24 -6.20
N HIS A 142 -3.46 16.38 -5.21
CA HIS A 142 -2.13 15.79 -5.08
C HIS A 142 -1.75 14.91 -6.26
N VAL A 143 -2.66 14.04 -6.70
CA VAL A 143 -2.39 13.11 -7.81
C VAL A 143 -2.18 13.87 -9.12
N ASP A 144 -2.89 14.97 -9.33
CA ASP A 144 -2.66 15.83 -10.49
C ASP A 144 -1.26 16.47 -10.47
N ALA A 145 -0.78 16.89 -9.29
CA ALA A 145 0.58 17.41 -9.12
C ALA A 145 1.65 16.33 -9.38
N VAL A 146 1.39 15.09 -8.97
CA VAL A 146 2.27 13.94 -9.26
C VAL A 146 2.31 13.66 -10.76
N LEU A 147 1.15 13.64 -11.42
CA LEU A 147 1.05 13.44 -12.87
C LEU A 147 1.76 14.54 -13.66
N ALA A 148 1.59 15.80 -13.27
CA ALA A 148 2.30 16.93 -13.88
C ALA A 148 3.82 16.76 -13.79
N ALA A 149 4.33 16.30 -12.64
CA ALA A 149 5.75 16.03 -12.48
C ALA A 149 6.26 14.87 -13.34
N ILE A 150 5.44 13.82 -13.51
CA ILE A 150 5.79 12.65 -14.33
C ILE A 150 5.84 12.99 -15.82
N THR A 151 4.92 13.85 -16.30
CA THR A 151 4.81 14.22 -17.72
C THR A 151 5.75 15.36 -18.14
N GLY A 152 6.61 15.83 -17.24
CA GLY A 152 7.56 16.90 -17.55
C GLY A 152 6.95 18.30 -17.53
N GLY A 153 5.71 18.45 -17.06
CA GLY A 153 5.11 19.75 -16.74
C GLY A 153 5.83 20.35 -15.54
N GLY A 154 6.76 21.29 -15.78
CA GLY A 154 7.45 22.02 -14.73
C GLY A 154 6.45 22.69 -13.80
N ASP A 155 6.87 22.78 -12.54
CA ASP A 155 6.35 23.58 -11.42
C ASP A 155 5.00 24.29 -11.68
N ALA A 156 3.95 23.49 -11.72
CA ALA A 156 2.60 24.01 -11.70
C ALA A 156 2.14 24.01 -10.24
N SER A 157 2.30 25.15 -9.59
CA SER A 157 1.40 25.58 -8.55
C SER A 157 -0.01 25.59 -9.17
N VAL A 158 -0.65 24.43 -9.22
CA VAL A 158 -1.99 24.29 -9.79
C VAL A 158 -2.97 24.83 -8.79
N LYS A 159 -3.39 26.07 -9.04
CA LYS A 159 -4.65 26.63 -8.55
C LYS A 159 -5.75 25.59 -8.84
N PRO A 160 -6.56 25.18 -7.87
CA PRO A 160 -7.54 24.13 -8.07
C PRO A 160 -8.50 24.51 -9.19
N ALA A 161 -8.47 23.75 -10.28
CA ALA A 161 -9.54 23.81 -11.27
C ALA A 161 -10.81 23.30 -10.58
N SER A 162 -11.81 24.19 -10.50
CA SER A 162 -13.13 23.91 -10.01
C SER A 162 -13.67 22.61 -10.61
N ARG A 163 -13.76 21.57 -9.80
CA ARG A 163 -14.49 20.35 -10.16
C ARG A 163 -15.95 20.75 -10.32
N THR A 164 -16.47 20.72 -11.53
CA THR A 164 -17.91 20.67 -11.79
C THR A 164 -18.46 19.48 -11.02
N ALA A 165 -19.39 19.80 -10.11
CA ALA A 165 -20.03 18.86 -9.20
C ALA A 165 -20.58 17.67 -9.97
N ALA A 166 -20.27 16.46 -9.48
CA ALA A 166 -20.94 15.24 -9.88
C ALA A 166 -22.47 15.41 -9.67
N PRO A 167 -23.32 14.90 -10.55
CA PRO A 167 -24.77 15.04 -10.39
C PRO A 167 -25.21 14.29 -9.14
N LYS A 168 -25.69 15.06 -8.16
CA LYS A 168 -26.39 14.59 -6.98
C LYS A 168 -27.60 13.80 -7.45
N ALA A 169 -27.69 12.53 -7.07
CA ALA A 169 -28.84 11.69 -7.35
C ALA A 169 -30.15 12.43 -7.05
N ALA A 170 -30.94 12.64 -8.07
CA ALA A 170 -32.23 13.30 -7.98
C ALA A 170 -33.18 12.42 -7.17
N LYS A 171 -33.64 12.98 -6.06
CA LYS A 171 -34.73 12.48 -5.27
C LYS A 171 -36.02 12.69 -6.11
N ALA A 172 -36.59 11.60 -6.62
CA ALA A 172 -37.89 11.66 -7.30
C ALA A 172 -38.96 12.00 -6.29
N THR A 173 -39.51 13.20 -6.45
CA THR A 173 -40.74 13.60 -5.77
C THR A 173 -41.91 13.35 -6.70
N THR A 174 -42.81 12.50 -6.23
CA THR A 174 -44.15 12.17 -6.74
C THR A 174 -45.02 13.41 -6.90
N ALA A 175 -45.73 13.52 -7.99
CA ALA A 175 -47.17 13.79 -8.04
C ALA A 175 -47.68 13.89 -9.49
N ALA A 176 -48.50 12.97 -9.89
CA ALA A 176 -49.70 13.30 -10.69
C ALA A 176 -50.64 12.07 -10.69
N LYS A 177 -51.80 12.36 -10.16
CA LYS A 177 -53.02 11.59 -10.10
C LYS A 177 -53.53 11.36 -11.51
N SER A 178 -53.89 10.13 -11.87
CA SER A 178 -54.98 9.89 -12.82
C SER A 178 -55.57 8.52 -12.61
N SER A 179 -56.86 8.51 -12.40
CA SER A 179 -57.73 7.38 -12.17
C SER A 179 -57.95 6.56 -13.45
N ALA A 180 -57.90 5.24 -13.36
CA ALA A 180 -58.70 4.35 -14.21
C ALA A 180 -58.86 2.98 -13.52
N THR A 181 -60.07 2.74 -13.10
CA THR A 181 -60.70 1.50 -12.66
C THR A 181 -60.68 0.47 -13.80
N ILE A 182 -60.29 -0.77 -13.53
CA ILE A 182 -60.87 -1.98 -14.15
C ILE A 182 -60.36 -3.23 -13.38
N VAL A 183 -61.31 -3.86 -12.69
CA VAL A 183 -61.67 -5.26 -12.37
C VAL A 183 -60.65 -6.39 -12.57
N PRO A 184 -60.50 -7.29 -11.57
CA PRO A 184 -59.71 -8.49 -11.67
C PRO A 184 -60.50 -9.71 -12.22
N PRO A 185 -59.85 -10.71 -12.85
CA PRO A 185 -60.37 -12.05 -12.87
C PRO A 185 -59.53 -13.03 -12.01
N ARG A 186 -60.23 -13.52 -11.03
CA ARG A 186 -60.42 -14.89 -10.52
C ARG A 186 -59.29 -15.92 -10.65
N ALA A 187 -59.04 -16.51 -9.50
CA ALA A 187 -58.22 -17.67 -9.17
C ALA A 187 -58.27 -18.83 -10.15
N SER A 188 -57.11 -19.48 -10.30
CA SER A 188 -57.03 -20.85 -10.71
C SER A 188 -56.03 -21.60 -9.85
N THR A 189 -56.55 -22.57 -9.13
CA THR A 189 -55.88 -23.54 -8.27
C THR A 189 -55.10 -24.52 -9.14
N ALA A 190 -53.83 -24.79 -8.82
CA ALA A 190 -53.20 -26.08 -9.11
C ALA A 190 -51.94 -26.32 -8.27
N LYS A 191 -52.11 -27.15 -7.29
CA LYS A 191 -51.41 -28.41 -7.01
C LYS A 191 -49.88 -28.36 -6.82
N LYS A 192 -49.50 -28.50 -5.55
CA LYS A 192 -48.19 -28.89 -5.05
C LYS A 192 -47.84 -30.33 -5.48
N PRO A 193 -46.64 -30.63 -5.92
CA PRO A 193 -46.06 -31.96 -5.71
C PRO A 193 -44.89 -31.94 -4.72
N ALA A 194 -44.95 -32.96 -3.94
CA ALA A 194 -44.17 -33.56 -2.91
C ALA A 194 -42.65 -33.33 -2.90
N ALA A 195 -42.16 -33.21 -1.67
CA ALA A 195 -40.77 -33.30 -1.27
C ALA A 195 -40.17 -34.67 -1.65
N THR A 196 -39.03 -34.62 -2.32
CA THR A 196 -38.10 -35.75 -2.38
C THR A 196 -36.86 -35.32 -1.60
N GLN A 197 -36.73 -35.91 -0.40
CA GLN A 197 -35.51 -35.88 0.42
C GLN A 197 -34.45 -36.69 -0.32
N LEU A 198 -33.35 -36.03 -0.76
CA LEU A 198 -32.11 -36.74 -1.07
C LEU A 198 -31.16 -36.52 0.09
N ALA A 199 -30.73 -37.65 0.65
CA ALA A 199 -29.85 -37.80 1.78
C ALA A 199 -28.49 -37.10 1.58
N ALA A 200 -28.02 -36.42 2.64
CA ALA A 200 -26.66 -35.94 2.78
C ALA A 200 -25.65 -37.10 2.86
N PRO A 201 -24.54 -37.08 2.17
CA PRO A 201 -23.46 -38.02 2.44
C PRO A 201 -22.74 -37.64 3.73
N LYS A 202 -22.57 -38.62 4.61
CA LYS A 202 -21.82 -38.56 5.86
C LYS A 202 -20.38 -38.17 5.60
N SER A 203 -19.93 -37.08 6.24
CA SER A 203 -18.51 -36.68 6.31
C SER A 203 -17.72 -37.77 7.05
N VAL A 204 -16.81 -38.43 6.35
CA VAL A 204 -15.78 -39.27 6.93
C VAL A 204 -14.68 -38.33 7.48
N VAL A 205 -14.62 -38.23 8.80
CA VAL A 205 -13.52 -37.56 9.50
C VAL A 205 -12.26 -38.39 9.32
N ALA A 206 -11.36 -37.95 8.46
CA ALA A 206 -10.02 -38.50 8.39
C ALA A 206 -9.16 -37.90 9.50
N LYS A 207 -8.75 -38.75 10.42
CA LYS A 207 -7.79 -38.49 11.50
C LYS A 207 -6.47 -38.00 10.91
N PRO A 208 -5.86 -36.89 11.39
CA PRO A 208 -4.55 -36.48 10.91
C PRO A 208 -3.48 -37.48 11.38
N ALA A 209 -2.70 -37.95 10.41
CA ALA A 209 -1.54 -38.80 10.67
C ALA A 209 -0.45 -38.01 11.39
N ALA A 210 0.13 -38.65 12.42
CA ALA A 210 1.22 -38.12 13.22
C ALA A 210 2.46 -37.77 12.38
N ALA A 211 2.99 -36.57 12.56
CA ALA A 211 4.27 -36.13 11.99
C ALA A 211 5.43 -36.98 12.55
N PRO A 212 6.43 -37.33 11.71
CA PRO A 212 7.61 -38.07 12.17
C PRO A 212 8.49 -37.16 13.05
N LYS A 213 8.85 -37.67 14.24
CA LYS A 213 9.78 -37.05 15.18
C LYS A 213 11.17 -36.95 14.54
N ARG A 214 11.68 -35.72 14.38
CA ARG A 214 13.10 -35.46 14.05
C ARG A 214 13.98 -35.97 15.20
N PRO A 215 15.10 -36.69 14.91
CA PRO A 215 16.05 -37.05 15.97
C PRO A 215 16.79 -35.79 16.46
N ALA A 216 16.95 -35.72 17.79
CA ALA A 216 17.67 -34.66 18.47
C ALA A 216 19.16 -34.66 18.06
N ALA A 217 19.62 -33.53 17.54
CA ALA A 217 21.05 -33.29 17.34
C ALA A 217 21.73 -33.07 18.69
N LYS A 218 22.82 -33.83 18.96
CA LYS A 218 23.65 -33.67 20.15
C LYS A 218 24.34 -32.30 20.14
N PRO A 219 24.48 -31.66 21.33
CA PRO A 219 25.21 -30.40 21.43
C PRO A 219 26.71 -30.68 21.23
N THR A 220 27.31 -30.02 20.25
CA THR A 220 28.77 -29.95 20.09
C THR A 220 29.31 -28.91 21.09
N SER A 221 30.33 -29.36 21.82
CA SER A 221 31.05 -28.60 22.84
C SER A 221 31.65 -27.28 22.33
N PRO A 222 31.76 -26.24 23.18
CA PRO A 222 32.34 -24.96 22.79
C PRO A 222 33.85 -25.05 22.58
N MET A 223 34.32 -24.58 21.43
CA MET A 223 35.74 -24.37 21.16
C MET A 223 36.30 -23.24 22.02
N LYS A 224 37.43 -23.56 22.67
CA LYS A 224 38.26 -22.68 23.50
C LYS A 224 38.82 -21.51 22.67
N PRO A 225 38.86 -20.29 23.17
CA PRO A 225 39.47 -19.17 22.46
C PRO A 225 41.00 -19.29 22.51
N THR A 226 41.63 -19.20 21.36
CA THR A 226 43.07 -19.09 21.21
C THR A 226 43.52 -17.65 21.47
N SER A 227 44.56 -17.52 22.28
CA SER A 227 45.19 -16.26 22.75
C SER A 227 45.70 -15.35 21.63
N PRO A 228 45.77 -14.02 21.86
CA PRO A 228 46.25 -13.07 20.86
C PRO A 228 47.76 -13.08 20.72
N MET A 229 48.22 -13.08 19.49
CA MET A 229 49.63 -12.87 19.14
C MET A 229 50.09 -11.44 19.45
N LYS A 230 51.23 -11.36 20.13
CA LYS A 230 51.94 -10.12 20.47
C LYS A 230 52.36 -9.34 19.20
N SER A 231 51.94 -8.08 19.12
CA SER A 231 52.44 -7.15 18.12
C SER A 231 53.89 -6.70 18.46
N VAL A 232 54.78 -6.92 17.50
CA VAL A 232 56.18 -6.42 17.55
C VAL A 232 56.18 -4.98 17.03
N ALA A 233 56.47 -4.04 17.92
CA ALA A 233 56.71 -2.64 17.59
C ALA A 233 58.03 -2.47 16.85
N LYS A 234 57.99 -1.95 15.63
CA LYS A 234 59.17 -1.55 14.87
C LYS A 234 59.39 -0.03 15.06
N LYS A 235 60.42 0.30 15.84
CA LYS A 235 60.96 1.67 15.97
C LYS A 235 61.58 2.09 14.62
N SER A 236 61.11 3.20 14.06
CA SER A 236 61.86 3.89 13.00
C SER A 236 62.43 5.19 13.57
N THR A 237 63.76 5.25 13.55
CA THR A 237 64.61 6.38 13.95
C THR A 237 64.58 7.46 12.87
N THR A 238 64.20 8.65 13.28
CA THR A 238 64.37 9.87 12.49
C THR A 238 65.84 10.27 12.50
N LYS A 239 66.47 10.47 11.34
CA LYS A 239 67.75 11.17 11.21
C LYS A 239 67.54 12.46 10.43
N LYS A 240 67.88 13.54 11.10
CA LYS A 240 67.93 14.92 10.66
C LYS A 240 69.18 15.17 9.83
N ALA A 241 69.06 15.77 8.71
CA ALA A 241 70.01 16.75 8.11
C ALA A 241 69.25 17.55 7.04
#